data_a6d60d563bac304d28d189218ee1c273
#
_entry.id   a6d60d563bac304d28d189218ee1c273
#
_cell.length_a   1.000
_cell.length_b   1.000
_cell.length_c   1.000
_cell.angle_alpha   90.00
_cell.angle_beta   90.00
_cell.angle_gamma   90.00
#
_symmetry.space_group_name_H-M   'P 1'
#
loop_
_entity.id
_entity.type
_entity.pdbx_description
1 polymer ?
#
loop_
_entity_poly.entity_id
_entity_poly.type
_entity_poly.pdbx_seq_one_letter_code
_entity_poly.pdbx_strand_id
1 'polypeptide(L)'
;MEKKQNLTASNPETVTIFRAEYEKFLGQEQQLLSQNERIFRLENQVSVLTEALRLARHKQFGASSEKSEEPLMEQLSFLFNEAEVFAEVSTKQEEAVVVAAHKRHKKHEYTLDNIPEGIPTKQVEHRLEGEELVCPQCGDTMTEIGKEVVRTLEIIPAQTIVREDIYYTYACKSCSENADEGCETPMVKAPKEKNIIPGSFATPEAVAHIMTQKFVMGSPLYRQEQDLNRRGIPLSRQTMSNWILRATENYLTPVYEQMHKELLRREVLHADETTLQVLHEPGKAPQSESYMWLYRTSGDTNKPIVLYEYQPGRGAKHPEAFLKGFKGYLHTDGYAGYHNLPEEITVVGCWAHARRKFDEAVRSLPKGKAKGSSASQGLTYCNLLFRMEQEIADKTAEERYEERLKQAKPVLDAIFAWANSRTAAPKSALGKALNYLKEQWPYLTNYLKDGRLELSNNRAERSIKPFVIDRKNFLFANTPKGAAGSAVMFSLIQTTMENGLDPYRYLTWLMHTANHADLTDTQVVQSLLPWNAPAELYTK
;
A
#
# COMPACT_ATOMS: atom_id res chain seq x y z
N MET A 1 83.50 -26.93 -11.17
CA MET A 1 82.64 -28.11 -11.11
C MET A 1 81.71 -27.96 -9.89
N GLU A 2 80.57 -27.31 -10.08
CA GLU A 2 79.59 -27.14 -9.01
C GLU A 2 78.59 -28.26 -9.12
N LYS A 3 78.44 -28.99 -8.03
CA LYS A 3 77.43 -30.07 -7.90
C LYS A 3 76.05 -29.44 -7.74
N LYS A 4 75.18 -29.61 -8.73
CA LYS A 4 73.74 -29.42 -8.57
C LYS A 4 73.23 -30.49 -7.61
N GLN A 5 72.81 -30.07 -6.40
CA GLN A 5 72.01 -30.91 -5.53
C GLN A 5 70.56 -30.84 -5.98
N ASN A 6 70.03 -32.00 -6.40
CA ASN A 6 68.59 -32.17 -6.66
C ASN A 6 67.82 -32.17 -5.31
N LEU A 7 67.02 -31.16 -5.11
CA LEU A 7 66.02 -31.12 -4.03
C LEU A 7 64.82 -31.96 -4.43
N THR A 8 64.66 -33.13 -3.79
CA THR A 8 63.46 -33.97 -3.87
C THR A 8 62.40 -33.36 -2.98
N ALA A 9 61.25 -32.93 -3.56
CA ALA A 9 60.08 -32.47 -2.83
C ALA A 9 59.46 -33.66 -2.06
N SER A 10 59.45 -33.57 -0.74
CA SER A 10 58.92 -34.64 0.16
C SER A 10 57.52 -34.35 0.74
N ASN A 11 56.88 -33.22 0.36
CA ASN A 11 55.49 -32.92 0.74
C ASN A 11 54.90 -31.82 -0.17
N PRO A 12 53.71 -32.01 -0.75
CA PRO A 12 53.12 -31.03 -1.66
C PRO A 12 52.72 -29.68 -1.00
N GLU A 13 52.69 -29.61 0.33
CA GLU A 13 52.23 -28.42 1.09
C GLU A 13 53.42 -27.58 1.67
N THR A 14 54.67 -28.03 1.55
CA THR A 14 55.81 -27.30 2.09
C THR A 14 56.90 -27.08 1.04
N VAL A 15 57.26 -25.81 0.82
CA VAL A 15 58.40 -25.40 -0.05
C VAL A 15 59.52 -24.88 0.83
N THR A 16 60.72 -25.47 0.72
CA THR A 16 61.91 -24.98 1.42
C THR A 16 62.63 -23.95 0.55
N ILE A 17 62.68 -22.70 1.00
CA ILE A 17 63.39 -21.61 0.34
C ILE A 17 64.48 -21.06 1.25
N PHE A 18 65.51 -20.39 0.66
CA PHE A 18 66.53 -19.74 1.47
C PHE A 18 65.93 -18.55 2.23
N ARG A 19 66.41 -18.32 3.45
CA ARG A 19 65.94 -17.22 4.30
C ARG A 19 65.99 -15.85 3.63
N ALA A 20 67.04 -15.58 2.87
CA ALA A 20 67.19 -14.32 2.10
C ALA A 20 66.12 -14.17 1.01
N GLU A 21 65.67 -15.25 0.37
CA GLU A 21 64.59 -15.23 -0.60
C GLU A 21 63.24 -15.05 0.09
N TYR A 22 63.00 -15.66 1.24
CA TYR A 22 61.82 -15.46 2.05
C TYR A 22 61.67 -14.01 2.52
N GLU A 23 62.74 -13.39 3.03
CA GLU A 23 62.75 -11.99 3.43
C GLU A 23 62.48 -11.05 2.24
N LYS A 24 63.00 -11.39 1.04
CA LYS A 24 62.71 -10.67 -0.20
C LYS A 24 61.23 -10.79 -0.62
N PHE A 25 60.60 -11.97 -0.50
CA PHE A 25 59.17 -12.20 -0.78
C PHE A 25 58.29 -11.42 0.20
N LEU A 26 58.60 -11.45 1.50
CA LEU A 26 57.92 -10.64 2.51
C LEU A 26 57.99 -9.13 2.21
N GLY A 27 59.17 -8.63 1.80
CA GLY A 27 59.31 -7.24 1.39
C GLY A 27 58.51 -6.89 0.14
N GLN A 28 58.44 -7.79 -0.84
CA GLN A 28 57.61 -7.62 -2.03
C GLN A 28 56.09 -7.66 -1.70
N GLU A 29 55.66 -8.55 -0.82
CA GLU A 29 54.28 -8.64 -0.36
C GLU A 29 53.84 -7.35 0.36
N GLN A 30 54.67 -6.84 1.28
CA GLN A 30 54.42 -5.54 1.93
C GLN A 30 54.37 -4.37 0.94
N GLN A 31 55.24 -4.40 -0.06
CA GLN A 31 55.22 -3.38 -1.11
C GLN A 31 53.98 -3.48 -1.98
N LEU A 32 53.52 -4.68 -2.35
CA LEU A 32 52.26 -4.91 -3.07
C LEU A 32 51.05 -4.46 -2.28
N LEU A 33 50.98 -4.77 -0.98
CA LEU A 33 49.91 -4.31 -0.09
C LEU A 33 49.87 -2.78 -0.04
N SER A 34 51.00 -2.13 0.15
CA SER A 34 51.11 -0.66 0.15
C SER A 34 50.70 -0.04 -1.19
N GLN A 35 51.09 -0.63 -2.32
CA GLN A 35 50.70 -0.18 -3.65
C GLN A 35 49.21 -0.37 -3.88
N ASN A 36 48.61 -1.47 -3.47
CA ASN A 36 47.17 -1.73 -3.57
C ASN A 36 46.36 -0.72 -2.75
N GLU A 37 46.79 -0.40 -1.52
CA GLU A 37 46.16 0.66 -0.73
C GLU A 37 46.26 2.03 -1.42
N ARG A 38 47.38 2.33 -2.05
CA ARG A 38 47.57 3.59 -2.78
C ARG A 38 46.70 3.65 -4.04
N ILE A 39 46.60 2.56 -4.80
CA ILE A 39 45.73 2.44 -5.96
C ILE A 39 44.28 2.67 -5.51
N PHE A 40 43.82 2.00 -4.46
CA PHE A 40 42.48 2.14 -3.90
C PHE A 40 42.16 3.60 -3.51
N ARG A 41 43.11 4.30 -2.86
CA ARG A 41 42.92 5.72 -2.51
C ARG A 41 42.82 6.60 -3.75
N LEU A 42 43.68 6.36 -4.75
CA LEU A 42 43.70 7.13 -6.00
C LEU A 42 42.42 6.89 -6.82
N GLU A 43 41.94 5.66 -6.91
CA GLU A 43 40.67 5.33 -7.57
C GLU A 43 39.47 6.03 -6.91
N ASN A 44 39.42 6.05 -5.58
CA ASN A 44 38.41 6.79 -4.83
C ASN A 44 38.52 8.32 -5.11
N GLN A 45 39.72 8.89 -5.14
CA GLN A 45 39.89 10.30 -5.46
C GLN A 45 39.45 10.63 -6.89
N VAL A 46 39.82 9.82 -7.87
CA VAL A 46 39.40 9.98 -9.27
C VAL A 46 37.86 9.89 -9.38
N SER A 47 37.25 8.96 -8.69
CA SER A 47 35.78 8.82 -8.67
C SER A 47 35.09 10.07 -8.11
N VAL A 48 35.57 10.59 -6.97
CA VAL A 48 35.03 11.81 -6.34
C VAL A 48 35.22 13.04 -7.26
N LEU A 49 36.40 13.20 -7.86
CA LEU A 49 36.69 14.32 -8.76
C LEU A 49 35.87 14.25 -10.06
N THR A 50 35.72 13.06 -10.62
CA THR A 50 34.90 12.84 -11.83
C THR A 50 33.44 13.21 -11.59
N GLU A 51 32.87 12.80 -10.44
CA GLU A 51 31.52 13.12 -10.09
C GLU A 51 31.31 14.60 -9.73
N ALA A 52 32.29 15.23 -9.06
CA ALA A 52 32.29 16.66 -8.81
C ALA A 52 32.30 17.47 -10.12
N LEU A 53 33.12 17.05 -11.11
CA LEU A 53 33.17 17.66 -12.42
C LEU A 53 31.84 17.51 -13.19
N ARG A 54 31.20 16.34 -13.07
CA ARG A 54 29.90 16.07 -13.68
C ARG A 54 28.80 16.96 -13.08
N LEU A 55 28.79 17.10 -11.76
CA LEU A 55 27.84 17.98 -11.06
C LEU A 55 28.07 19.46 -11.42
N ALA A 56 29.34 19.88 -11.56
CA ALA A 56 29.69 21.22 -12.01
C ALA A 56 29.21 21.49 -13.45
N ARG A 57 29.43 20.52 -14.37
CA ARG A 57 28.95 20.62 -15.77
C ARG A 57 27.43 20.63 -15.85
N HIS A 58 26.73 19.81 -15.05
CA HIS A 58 25.25 19.81 -15.00
C HIS A 58 24.69 21.16 -14.49
N LYS A 59 25.37 21.80 -13.54
CA LYS A 59 25.00 23.16 -13.09
C LYS A 59 25.24 24.24 -14.15
N GLN A 60 26.28 24.10 -14.99
CA GLN A 60 26.63 25.08 -16.01
C GLN A 60 25.86 24.93 -17.32
N PHE A 61 25.50 23.71 -17.70
CA PHE A 61 24.94 23.38 -19.01
C PHE A 61 23.63 22.55 -18.95
N GLY A 62 23.10 22.27 -17.76
CA GLY A 62 21.79 21.65 -17.60
C GLY A 62 20.70 22.62 -18.01
N ALA A 63 19.81 22.20 -18.90
CA ALA A 63 18.68 23.00 -19.36
C ALA A 63 17.83 23.46 -18.17
N SER A 64 17.70 24.76 -17.99
CA SER A 64 16.73 25.40 -17.09
C SER A 64 15.35 25.32 -17.73
N SER A 65 14.77 24.13 -17.83
CA SER A 65 13.35 23.99 -18.11
C SER A 65 12.67 23.46 -16.85
N GLU A 66 11.78 24.25 -16.30
CA GLU A 66 10.89 23.95 -15.17
C GLU A 66 9.83 22.88 -15.49
N LYS A 67 10.15 21.92 -16.35
CA LYS A 67 9.38 20.69 -16.48
C LYS A 67 10.14 19.57 -15.84
N SER A 68 9.98 19.46 -14.52
CA SER A 68 10.48 18.33 -13.76
C SER A 68 9.78 17.06 -14.24
N GLU A 69 10.52 16.17 -14.87
CA GLU A 69 10.11 14.77 -15.07
C GLU A 69 10.10 13.99 -13.75
N GLU A 70 10.57 14.60 -12.66
CA GLU A 70 10.59 14.02 -11.31
C GLU A 70 9.22 13.54 -10.81
N PRO A 71 8.08 14.26 -11.00
CA PRO A 71 6.79 13.76 -10.53
C PRO A 71 6.32 12.49 -11.25
N LEU A 72 6.74 12.26 -12.49
CA LEU A 72 6.33 11.08 -13.25
C LEU A 72 7.14 9.83 -12.85
N MET A 73 8.42 9.98 -12.55
CA MET A 73 9.29 8.89 -12.10
C MET A 73 9.01 8.50 -10.63
N GLU A 74 8.76 9.46 -9.74
CA GLU A 74 8.22 9.15 -8.41
C GLU A 74 6.85 8.45 -8.49
N GLN A 75 6.00 8.88 -9.42
CA GLN A 75 4.68 8.25 -9.63
C GLN A 75 4.77 6.84 -10.17
N LEU A 76 5.72 6.53 -11.05
CA LEU A 76 5.94 5.18 -11.57
C LEU A 76 6.58 4.27 -10.52
N SER A 77 7.47 4.78 -9.67
CA SER A 77 8.05 4.01 -8.55
C SER A 77 7.00 3.65 -7.48
N PHE A 78 5.94 4.46 -7.34
CA PHE A 78 4.78 4.13 -6.52
C PHE A 78 3.86 3.05 -7.14
N LEU A 79 3.90 2.85 -8.45
CA LEU A 79 3.04 1.89 -9.14
C LEU A 79 3.60 0.46 -9.13
N PHE A 80 4.92 0.31 -8.99
CA PHE A 80 5.57 -0.99 -8.98
C PHE A 80 6.45 -1.11 -7.74
N ASN A 81 6.26 -2.18 -7.00
CA ASN A 81 7.16 -2.56 -5.93
C ASN A 81 8.45 -3.12 -6.56
N GLU A 82 9.33 -2.22 -7.01
CA GLU A 82 10.55 -2.57 -7.74
C GLU A 82 11.43 -3.58 -6.99
N ALA A 83 11.42 -3.53 -5.65
CA ALA A 83 12.20 -4.45 -4.85
C ALA A 83 11.71 -5.91 -4.99
N GLU A 84 10.40 -6.14 -5.04
CA GLU A 84 9.82 -7.48 -5.23
C GLU A 84 9.98 -7.95 -6.67
N VAL A 85 9.75 -7.07 -7.65
CA VAL A 85 9.88 -7.41 -9.08
C VAL A 85 11.33 -7.72 -9.46
N PHE A 86 12.31 -6.97 -8.95
CA PHE A 86 13.72 -7.21 -9.25
C PHE A 86 14.32 -8.39 -8.45
N ALA A 87 13.78 -8.73 -7.28
CA ALA A 87 14.15 -9.96 -6.58
C ALA A 87 13.81 -11.20 -7.40
N GLU A 88 12.67 -11.20 -8.10
CA GLU A 88 12.27 -12.28 -9.01
C GLU A 88 13.12 -12.35 -10.30
N VAL A 89 13.54 -11.20 -10.84
CA VAL A 89 14.30 -11.14 -12.11
C VAL A 89 15.79 -11.51 -11.91
N SER A 90 16.41 -11.17 -10.78
CA SER A 90 17.84 -11.46 -10.55
C SER A 90 18.13 -12.94 -10.31
N THR A 91 17.14 -13.77 -10.00
CA THR A 91 17.28 -15.23 -9.88
C THR A 91 17.43 -15.95 -11.23
N LYS A 92 17.28 -15.26 -12.37
CA LYS A 92 17.31 -15.87 -13.71
C LYS A 92 18.56 -15.58 -14.55
N GLN A 93 19.59 -14.91 -14.02
CA GLN A 93 20.71 -14.43 -14.86
C GLN A 93 22.11 -15.00 -14.58
N GLU A 94 22.29 -16.05 -13.78
CA GLU A 94 23.61 -16.68 -13.70
C GLU A 94 23.53 -18.21 -13.64
N GLU A 95 23.10 -18.82 -14.75
CA GLU A 95 23.53 -20.14 -15.16
C GLU A 95 23.20 -20.33 -16.64
N ALA A 96 24.21 -20.42 -17.49
CA ALA A 96 24.04 -20.89 -18.86
C ALA A 96 23.75 -22.40 -18.84
N VAL A 97 22.53 -22.76 -18.51
CA VAL A 97 22.01 -24.12 -18.64
C VAL A 97 21.31 -24.21 -19.99
N VAL A 98 21.71 -25.21 -20.79
CA VAL A 98 21.04 -25.62 -22.02
C VAL A 98 19.55 -25.76 -21.74
N VAL A 99 18.75 -24.80 -22.23
CA VAL A 99 17.31 -24.76 -22.03
C VAL A 99 16.65 -25.85 -22.84
N ALA A 100 16.21 -26.93 -22.19
CA ALA A 100 15.18 -27.80 -22.75
C ALA A 100 13.92 -26.95 -23.01
N ALA A 101 13.30 -27.14 -24.18
CA ALA A 101 12.16 -26.35 -24.64
C ALA A 101 11.09 -26.18 -23.55
N HIS A 102 10.92 -24.96 -23.05
CA HIS A 102 9.85 -24.62 -22.13
C HIS A 102 8.49 -24.83 -22.82
N LYS A 103 7.68 -25.73 -22.30
CA LYS A 103 6.25 -25.73 -22.57
C LYS A 103 5.71 -24.39 -22.08
N ARG A 104 5.26 -23.53 -23.01
CA ARG A 104 4.46 -22.34 -22.68
C ARG A 104 3.33 -22.79 -21.76
N HIS A 105 3.32 -22.32 -20.50
CA HIS A 105 2.11 -22.35 -19.70
C HIS A 105 1.07 -21.56 -20.48
N LYS A 106 -0.03 -22.23 -20.85
CA LYS A 106 -1.20 -21.54 -21.40
C LYS A 106 -1.54 -20.40 -20.45
N LYS A 107 -1.62 -19.16 -20.93
CA LYS A 107 -2.30 -18.09 -20.21
C LYS A 107 -3.63 -18.67 -19.73
N HIS A 108 -3.97 -18.51 -18.45
CA HIS A 108 -5.32 -18.76 -17.98
C HIS A 108 -6.22 -17.91 -18.88
N GLU A 109 -6.92 -18.53 -19.81
CA GLU A 109 -8.04 -17.92 -20.48
C GLU A 109 -9.10 -17.78 -19.40
N TYR A 110 -9.47 -16.53 -19.08
CA TYR A 110 -10.64 -16.23 -18.28
C TYR A 110 -11.85 -16.74 -19.06
N THR A 111 -12.32 -17.92 -18.70
CA THR A 111 -13.59 -18.45 -19.19
C THR A 111 -14.66 -18.09 -18.16
N LEU A 112 -15.85 -17.71 -18.63
CA LEU A 112 -17.00 -17.43 -17.78
C LEU A 112 -17.48 -18.68 -16.98
N ASP A 113 -16.78 -19.81 -17.13
CA ASP A 113 -17.03 -21.04 -16.36
C ASP A 113 -16.56 -20.95 -14.90
N ASN A 114 -15.69 -19.98 -14.58
CA ASN A 114 -15.11 -19.75 -13.25
C ASN A 114 -15.73 -18.54 -12.53
N ILE A 115 -16.94 -18.13 -12.90
CA ILE A 115 -17.63 -17.04 -12.21
C ILE A 115 -18.06 -17.51 -10.81
N PRO A 116 -17.85 -16.69 -9.73
CA PRO A 116 -18.28 -17.04 -8.40
C PRO A 116 -19.77 -17.37 -8.32
N GLU A 117 -20.11 -18.38 -7.54
CA GLU A 117 -21.52 -18.70 -7.22
C GLU A 117 -22.19 -17.48 -6.59
N GLY A 118 -23.36 -17.09 -7.09
CA GLY A 118 -24.15 -15.95 -6.59
C GLY A 118 -24.30 -14.79 -7.57
N ILE A 119 -23.65 -14.83 -8.74
CA ILE A 119 -23.97 -13.90 -9.83
C ILE A 119 -25.28 -14.37 -10.50
N PRO A 120 -26.31 -13.49 -10.58
CA PRO A 120 -27.58 -13.85 -11.22
C PRO A 120 -27.36 -14.29 -12.66
N THR A 121 -27.89 -15.44 -13.02
CA THR A 121 -27.82 -15.97 -14.38
C THR A 121 -29.20 -15.82 -15.04
N LYS A 122 -29.23 -15.11 -16.18
CA LYS A 122 -30.42 -15.00 -17.04
C LYS A 122 -30.26 -15.96 -18.20
N GLN A 123 -31.19 -16.90 -18.34
CA GLN A 123 -31.23 -17.80 -19.48
C GLN A 123 -32.08 -17.18 -20.60
N VAL A 124 -31.53 -17.14 -21.80
CA VAL A 124 -32.24 -16.74 -23.01
C VAL A 124 -32.22 -17.96 -23.96
N GLU A 125 -33.37 -18.52 -24.20
CA GLU A 125 -33.52 -19.67 -25.11
C GLU A 125 -33.75 -19.17 -26.55
N HIS A 126 -32.94 -19.64 -27.45
CA HIS A 126 -33.12 -19.43 -28.90
C HIS A 126 -33.60 -20.73 -29.50
N ARG A 127 -34.83 -20.74 -29.97
CA ARG A 127 -35.48 -21.90 -30.60
C ARG A 127 -35.87 -21.55 -32.00
N LEU A 128 -35.77 -22.51 -32.90
CA LEU A 128 -36.37 -22.39 -34.22
C LEU A 128 -37.89 -22.50 -34.08
N GLU A 129 -38.64 -21.70 -34.84
CA GLU A 129 -40.10 -21.68 -34.81
C GLU A 129 -40.69 -21.76 -36.23
N GLY A 130 -41.85 -22.38 -36.34
CA GLY A 130 -42.65 -22.43 -37.59
C GLY A 130 -41.87 -23.06 -38.76
N GLU A 131 -41.73 -22.34 -39.87
CA GLU A 131 -41.06 -22.80 -41.11
C GLU A 131 -39.58 -23.14 -40.93
N GLU A 132 -38.90 -22.60 -39.93
CA GLU A 132 -37.49 -22.90 -39.63
C GLU A 132 -37.28 -24.34 -39.12
N LEU A 133 -38.33 -24.98 -38.61
CA LEU A 133 -38.31 -26.38 -38.17
C LEU A 133 -38.57 -27.38 -39.31
N VAL A 134 -38.81 -26.90 -40.51
CA VAL A 134 -39.05 -27.79 -41.67
C VAL A 134 -37.73 -28.24 -42.28
N CYS A 135 -37.56 -29.54 -42.43
CA CYS A 135 -36.35 -30.10 -43.04
C CYS A 135 -36.26 -29.66 -44.53
N PRO A 136 -35.15 -29.01 -44.95
CA PRO A 136 -34.97 -28.51 -46.30
C PRO A 136 -34.82 -29.63 -47.37
N GLN A 137 -34.67 -30.89 -46.94
CA GLN A 137 -34.50 -32.03 -47.84
C GLN A 137 -35.78 -32.86 -48.01
N CYS A 138 -36.52 -33.13 -46.95
CA CYS A 138 -37.71 -34.01 -47.01
C CYS A 138 -39.02 -33.32 -46.64
N GLY A 139 -38.99 -32.11 -46.11
CA GLY A 139 -40.19 -31.36 -45.68
C GLY A 139 -40.79 -31.78 -44.33
N ASP A 140 -40.20 -32.76 -43.64
CA ASP A 140 -40.67 -33.18 -42.31
C ASP A 140 -40.23 -32.23 -41.21
N THR A 141 -40.91 -32.21 -40.05
CA THR A 141 -40.55 -31.39 -38.92
C THR A 141 -39.32 -31.94 -38.20
N MET A 142 -38.30 -31.11 -38.06
CA MET A 142 -37.07 -31.46 -37.33
C MET A 142 -37.32 -31.47 -35.81
N THR A 143 -36.62 -32.37 -35.13
CA THR A 143 -36.66 -32.50 -33.65
C THR A 143 -35.40 -32.01 -33.01
N GLU A 144 -35.47 -31.45 -31.80
CA GLU A 144 -34.31 -31.02 -31.03
C GLU A 144 -33.45 -32.24 -30.65
N ILE A 145 -32.16 -32.21 -31.02
CA ILE A 145 -31.20 -33.28 -30.72
C ILE A 145 -30.09 -32.87 -29.76
N GLY A 146 -30.01 -31.59 -29.41
CA GLY A 146 -29.00 -31.08 -28.50
C GLY A 146 -29.10 -29.57 -28.30
N LYS A 147 -28.33 -29.08 -27.36
CA LYS A 147 -28.20 -27.64 -27.05
C LYS A 147 -26.75 -27.26 -26.85
N GLU A 148 -26.37 -26.10 -27.32
CA GLU A 148 -25.12 -25.43 -27.01
C GLU A 148 -25.40 -24.28 -26.02
N VAL A 149 -24.57 -24.13 -24.97
CA VAL A 149 -24.69 -23.05 -24.02
C VAL A 149 -23.52 -22.09 -24.20
N VAL A 150 -23.80 -20.93 -24.74
CA VAL A 150 -22.83 -19.83 -24.86
C VAL A 150 -23.06 -18.86 -23.70
N ARG A 151 -22.01 -18.61 -22.90
CA ARG A 151 -22.08 -17.67 -21.77
C ARG A 151 -21.52 -16.32 -22.20
N THR A 152 -22.29 -15.26 -21.93
CA THR A 152 -21.90 -13.86 -22.18
C THR A 152 -22.09 -13.04 -20.91
N LEU A 153 -21.38 -11.93 -20.77
CA LEU A 153 -21.50 -11.01 -19.64
C LEU A 153 -22.40 -9.83 -20.02
N GLU A 154 -23.52 -9.68 -19.33
CA GLU A 154 -24.40 -8.52 -19.45
C GLU A 154 -24.21 -7.63 -18.21
N ILE A 155 -23.80 -6.34 -18.39
CA ILE A 155 -23.67 -5.37 -17.29
C ILE A 155 -24.88 -4.45 -17.32
N ILE A 156 -25.69 -4.54 -16.24
CA ILE A 156 -26.82 -3.63 -16.03
C ILE A 156 -26.33 -2.46 -15.17
N PRO A 157 -26.37 -1.20 -15.67
CA PRO A 157 -25.97 -0.03 -14.89
C PRO A 157 -26.80 0.10 -13.61
N ALA A 158 -26.20 0.67 -12.55
CA ALA A 158 -26.87 0.93 -11.29
C ALA A 158 -28.15 1.77 -11.52
N GLN A 159 -29.29 1.30 -10.97
CA GLN A 159 -30.56 1.99 -11.04
C GLN A 159 -30.76 2.87 -9.81
N THR A 160 -31.36 4.06 -10.01
CA THR A 160 -31.83 4.90 -8.92
C THR A 160 -33.37 4.82 -8.89
N ILE A 161 -33.90 4.49 -7.74
CA ILE A 161 -35.36 4.35 -7.54
C ILE A 161 -35.83 5.37 -6.50
N VAL A 162 -37.06 5.84 -6.62
CA VAL A 162 -37.75 6.57 -5.56
C VAL A 162 -38.52 5.56 -4.73
N ARG A 163 -38.23 5.48 -3.41
CA ARG A 163 -38.94 4.67 -2.47
C ARG A 163 -40.03 5.52 -1.79
N GLU A 164 -41.27 5.13 -1.88
CA GLU A 164 -42.39 5.79 -1.21
C GLU A 164 -42.80 4.95 0.01
N ASP A 165 -42.51 5.46 1.20
CA ASP A 165 -42.92 4.83 2.47
C ASP A 165 -44.28 5.39 2.91
N ILE A 166 -45.32 4.57 2.92
CA ILE A 166 -46.70 4.96 3.20
C ILE A 166 -47.02 4.62 4.65
N TYR A 167 -47.26 5.64 5.47
CA TYR A 167 -47.59 5.49 6.89
C TYR A 167 -49.06 5.80 7.12
N TYR A 168 -49.84 4.77 7.41
CA TYR A 168 -51.27 4.91 7.66
C TYR A 168 -51.54 5.49 9.05
N THR A 169 -52.61 6.30 9.13
CA THR A 169 -53.15 6.83 10.39
C THR A 169 -54.48 6.13 10.66
N TYR A 170 -54.65 5.64 11.87
CA TYR A 170 -55.83 4.93 12.32
C TYR A 170 -56.56 5.78 13.36
N ALA A 171 -57.90 5.79 13.32
CA ALA A 171 -58.76 6.41 14.32
C ALA A 171 -59.73 5.37 14.86
N CYS A 172 -60.06 5.46 16.12
CA CYS A 172 -61.08 4.59 16.73
C CYS A 172 -62.50 5.05 16.31
N LYS A 173 -63.15 4.26 15.49
CA LYS A 173 -64.51 4.58 14.99
C LYS A 173 -65.54 4.67 16.15
N SER A 174 -65.51 3.75 17.09
CA SER A 174 -66.41 3.74 18.24
C SER A 174 -66.23 4.97 19.15
N CYS A 175 -64.97 5.42 19.37
CA CYS A 175 -64.72 6.65 20.13
C CYS A 175 -65.15 7.88 19.34
N SER A 176 -65.04 7.86 18.00
CA SER A 176 -65.48 8.95 17.13
C SER A 176 -67.01 9.11 17.09
N GLU A 177 -67.73 8.01 17.14
CA GLU A 177 -69.20 7.99 17.12
C GLU A 177 -69.83 8.31 18.49
N ASN A 178 -69.10 8.05 19.60
CA ASN A 178 -69.57 8.24 20.98
C ASN A 178 -68.83 9.43 21.67
N ALA A 179 -68.22 10.34 20.91
CA ALA A 179 -67.54 11.48 21.47
C ALA A 179 -68.57 12.48 22.05
N ASP A 180 -68.66 12.53 23.39
CA ASP A 180 -69.30 13.65 24.09
C ASP A 180 -68.45 14.92 23.92
N GLU A 181 -69.06 16.10 24.04
CA GLU A 181 -68.38 17.37 23.89
C GLU A 181 -67.17 17.47 24.83
N GLY A 182 -65.96 17.38 24.26
CA GLY A 182 -64.66 17.48 24.97
C GLY A 182 -63.80 16.22 24.98
N CYS A 183 -64.23 15.12 24.37
CA CYS A 183 -63.44 13.89 24.23
C CYS A 183 -62.75 13.87 22.86
N GLU A 184 -61.41 13.92 22.83
CA GLU A 184 -60.62 13.81 21.57
C GLU A 184 -60.65 12.34 21.07
N THR A 185 -60.95 12.16 19.77
CA THR A 185 -60.88 10.82 19.14
C THR A 185 -59.44 10.35 19.10
N PRO A 186 -59.08 9.18 19.71
CA PRO A 186 -57.72 8.68 19.66
C PRO A 186 -57.30 8.39 18.22
N MET A 187 -56.21 9.03 17.78
CA MET A 187 -55.56 8.77 16.48
C MET A 187 -54.16 8.20 16.70
N VAL A 188 -53.87 7.07 16.05
CA VAL A 188 -52.56 6.42 16.10
C VAL A 188 -51.98 6.38 14.68
N LYS A 189 -50.75 6.87 14.52
CA LYS A 189 -49.99 6.77 13.28
C LYS A 189 -49.06 5.57 13.35
N ALA A 190 -48.88 4.87 12.22
CA ALA A 190 -47.85 3.87 12.08
C ALA A 190 -46.45 4.51 12.41
N PRO A 191 -45.60 3.81 13.18
CA PRO A 191 -44.28 4.34 13.57
C PRO A 191 -43.44 4.59 12.33
N LYS A 192 -42.77 5.74 12.29
CA LYS A 192 -41.81 6.08 11.23
C LYS A 192 -40.43 5.58 11.59
N GLU A 193 -39.76 4.99 10.61
CA GLU A 193 -38.34 4.70 10.75
C GLU A 193 -37.53 5.99 10.92
N LYS A 194 -36.51 5.92 11.75
CA LYS A 194 -35.60 7.04 11.98
C LYS A 194 -34.69 7.20 10.77
N ASN A 195 -34.76 8.38 10.11
CA ASN A 195 -33.85 8.70 9.03
C ASN A 195 -32.41 8.82 9.54
N ILE A 196 -31.45 8.27 8.79
CA ILE A 196 -30.00 8.38 9.13
C ILE A 196 -29.52 9.82 9.20
N ILE A 197 -30.15 10.72 8.44
CA ILE A 197 -29.89 12.15 8.46
C ILE A 197 -31.22 12.87 8.65
N PRO A 198 -31.50 13.46 9.83
CA PRO A 198 -32.73 14.13 10.11
C PRO A 198 -33.06 15.23 9.09
N GLY A 199 -34.30 15.28 8.63
CA GLY A 199 -34.77 16.25 7.63
C GLY A 199 -34.25 16.04 6.20
N SER A 200 -33.71 14.86 5.91
CA SER A 200 -33.17 14.48 4.60
C SER A 200 -33.92 13.25 4.05
N PHE A 201 -33.89 13.09 2.73
CA PHE A 201 -34.32 11.86 2.04
C PHE A 201 -33.16 10.86 1.82
N ALA A 202 -32.02 11.07 2.50
CA ALA A 202 -30.87 10.17 2.44
C ALA A 202 -31.21 8.83 3.07
N THR A 203 -30.93 7.74 2.35
CA THR A 203 -30.94 6.37 2.88
C THR A 203 -29.50 5.87 3.09
N PRO A 204 -29.29 4.85 3.93
CA PRO A 204 -27.98 4.21 4.07
C PRO A 204 -27.37 3.80 2.73
N GLU A 205 -28.19 3.23 1.83
CA GLU A 205 -27.78 2.77 0.50
C GLU A 205 -27.32 3.93 -0.39
N ALA A 206 -28.06 5.05 -0.40
CA ALA A 206 -27.70 6.22 -1.18
C ALA A 206 -26.39 6.85 -0.69
N VAL A 207 -26.24 6.98 0.63
CA VAL A 207 -25.01 7.55 1.22
C VAL A 207 -23.82 6.61 1.00
N ALA A 208 -23.97 5.30 1.22
CA ALA A 208 -22.92 4.30 0.97
C ALA A 208 -22.51 4.29 -0.50
N HIS A 209 -23.46 4.39 -1.44
CA HIS A 209 -23.16 4.49 -2.87
C HIS A 209 -22.32 5.72 -3.19
N ILE A 210 -22.72 6.90 -2.73
CA ILE A 210 -21.98 8.15 -2.95
C ILE A 210 -20.57 8.06 -2.36
N MET A 211 -20.43 7.46 -1.15
CA MET A 211 -19.15 7.23 -0.49
C MET A 211 -18.24 6.30 -1.29
N THR A 212 -18.75 5.15 -1.73
CA THR A 212 -17.96 4.18 -2.51
C THR A 212 -17.58 4.73 -3.88
N GLN A 213 -18.48 5.43 -4.56
CA GLN A 213 -18.14 6.10 -5.82
C GLN A 213 -17.00 7.11 -5.63
N LYS A 214 -16.98 7.84 -4.50
CA LYS A 214 -15.94 8.82 -4.24
C LYS A 214 -14.62 8.20 -3.79
N PHE A 215 -14.62 7.30 -2.82
CA PHE A 215 -13.43 6.86 -2.09
C PHE A 215 -12.91 5.46 -2.51
N VAL A 216 -13.64 4.74 -3.35
CA VAL A 216 -13.20 3.48 -3.96
C VAL A 216 -12.98 3.65 -5.46
N MET A 217 -13.97 4.27 -6.14
CA MET A 217 -13.92 4.47 -7.59
C MET A 217 -13.25 5.78 -8.02
N GLY A 218 -12.85 6.63 -7.05
CA GLY A 218 -12.18 7.91 -7.31
C GLY A 218 -13.06 8.94 -8.04
N SER A 219 -14.40 8.80 -8.03
CA SER A 219 -15.31 9.72 -8.69
C SER A 219 -15.62 10.95 -7.84
N PRO A 220 -15.14 12.17 -8.18
CA PRO A 220 -15.47 13.39 -7.45
C PRO A 220 -16.97 13.65 -7.42
N LEU A 221 -17.46 14.29 -6.34
CA LEU A 221 -18.88 14.62 -6.20
C LEU A 221 -19.43 15.45 -7.36
N TYR A 222 -18.60 16.28 -7.98
CA TYR A 222 -18.98 17.02 -9.19
C TYR A 222 -19.35 16.09 -10.36
N ARG A 223 -18.60 15.02 -10.59
CA ARG A 223 -18.92 14.02 -11.63
C ARG A 223 -20.18 13.24 -11.28
N GLN A 224 -20.37 12.89 -10.02
CA GLN A 224 -21.59 12.23 -9.55
C GLN A 224 -22.82 13.13 -9.71
N GLU A 225 -22.72 14.42 -9.36
CA GLU A 225 -23.78 15.43 -9.60
C GLU A 225 -24.15 15.52 -11.08
N GLN A 226 -23.17 15.59 -11.97
CA GLN A 226 -23.42 15.62 -13.40
C GLN A 226 -24.09 14.34 -13.93
N ASP A 227 -23.69 13.18 -13.43
CA ASP A 227 -24.28 11.90 -13.81
C ASP A 227 -25.75 11.80 -13.35
N LEU A 228 -26.03 12.16 -12.11
CA LEU A 228 -27.39 12.19 -11.54
C LEU A 228 -28.28 13.19 -12.30
N ASN A 229 -27.77 14.37 -12.62
CA ASN A 229 -28.52 15.38 -13.39
C ASN A 229 -28.87 14.87 -14.81
N ARG A 230 -27.97 14.13 -15.48
CA ARG A 230 -28.27 13.49 -16.79
C ARG A 230 -29.39 12.46 -16.69
N ARG A 231 -29.56 11.84 -15.53
CA ARG A 231 -30.66 10.90 -15.24
C ARG A 231 -31.92 11.60 -14.72
N GLY A 232 -31.97 12.93 -14.68
CA GLY A 232 -33.11 13.72 -14.21
C GLY A 232 -33.20 13.83 -12.68
N ILE A 233 -32.14 13.52 -11.93
CA ILE A 233 -32.12 13.56 -10.45
C ILE A 233 -31.32 14.79 -10.00
N PRO A 234 -31.98 15.86 -9.51
CA PRO A 234 -31.31 17.09 -9.11
C PRO A 234 -30.71 17.00 -7.69
N LEU A 235 -29.66 16.18 -7.51
CA LEU A 235 -28.93 16.04 -6.25
C LEU A 235 -27.60 16.78 -6.32
N SER A 236 -27.51 17.90 -5.57
CA SER A 236 -26.30 18.75 -5.62
C SER A 236 -25.12 18.09 -4.90
N ARG A 237 -23.89 18.37 -5.39
CA ARG A 237 -22.64 17.99 -4.72
C ARG A 237 -22.55 18.52 -3.28
N GLN A 238 -23.16 19.67 -3.00
CA GLN A 238 -23.21 20.23 -1.63
C GLN A 238 -24.06 19.35 -0.72
N THR A 239 -25.21 18.88 -1.18
CA THR A 239 -26.08 17.95 -0.44
C THR A 239 -25.35 16.63 -0.22
N MET A 240 -24.74 16.05 -1.25
CA MET A 240 -23.95 14.82 -1.13
C MET A 240 -22.79 14.97 -0.13
N SER A 241 -22.07 16.10 -0.18
CA SER A 241 -21.00 16.40 0.78
C SER A 241 -21.52 16.45 2.22
N ASN A 242 -22.66 17.13 2.43
CA ASN A 242 -23.28 17.20 3.76
C ASN A 242 -23.73 15.83 4.26
N TRP A 243 -24.26 14.98 3.39
CA TRP A 243 -24.64 13.63 3.75
C TRP A 243 -23.43 12.80 4.20
N ILE A 244 -22.36 12.82 3.40
CA ILE A 244 -21.10 12.15 3.75
C ILE A 244 -20.61 12.62 5.13
N LEU A 245 -20.46 13.93 5.33
CA LEU A 245 -19.90 14.48 6.56
C LEU A 245 -20.76 14.15 7.79
N ARG A 246 -22.09 14.25 7.68
CA ARG A 246 -22.99 13.91 8.78
C ARG A 246 -22.98 12.40 9.10
N ALA A 247 -23.02 11.55 8.08
CA ALA A 247 -22.95 10.11 8.28
C ALA A 247 -21.59 9.71 8.89
N THR A 248 -20.49 10.33 8.44
CA THR A 248 -19.17 10.13 9.01
C THR A 248 -19.14 10.51 10.49
N GLU A 249 -19.62 11.70 10.83
CA GLU A 249 -19.63 12.23 12.19
C GLU A 249 -20.50 11.36 13.14
N ASN A 250 -21.69 10.98 12.68
CA ASN A 250 -22.66 10.29 13.51
C ASN A 250 -22.39 8.77 13.66
N TYR A 251 -21.89 8.12 12.62
CA TYR A 251 -21.85 6.65 12.58
C TYR A 251 -20.45 6.07 12.40
N LEU A 252 -19.59 6.73 11.59
CA LEU A 252 -18.29 6.17 11.24
C LEU A 252 -17.19 6.56 12.22
N THR A 253 -17.23 7.78 12.76
CA THR A 253 -16.22 8.27 13.72
C THR A 253 -16.12 7.40 14.98
N PRO A 254 -17.23 6.97 15.63
CA PRO A 254 -17.12 6.06 16.78
C PRO A 254 -16.42 4.73 16.45
N VAL A 255 -16.66 4.18 15.27
CA VAL A 255 -15.98 2.95 14.80
C VAL A 255 -14.51 3.21 14.52
N TYR A 256 -14.16 4.34 13.90
CA TYR A 256 -12.78 4.76 13.68
C TYR A 256 -12.01 4.90 15.01
N GLU A 257 -12.60 5.55 16.01
CA GLU A 257 -11.99 5.71 17.33
C GLU A 257 -11.77 4.36 18.04
N GLN A 258 -12.71 3.42 17.87
CA GLN A 258 -12.53 2.08 18.41
C GLN A 258 -11.45 1.31 17.64
N MET A 259 -11.38 1.41 16.32
CA MET A 259 -10.27 0.85 15.54
C MET A 259 -8.92 1.43 15.97
N HIS A 260 -8.85 2.72 16.29
CA HIS A 260 -7.61 3.35 16.81
C HIS A 260 -7.20 2.71 18.15
N LYS A 261 -8.12 2.51 19.07
CA LYS A 261 -7.83 1.81 20.33
C LYS A 261 -7.32 0.38 20.10
N GLU A 262 -7.91 -0.34 19.14
CA GLU A 262 -7.47 -1.69 18.78
C GLU A 262 -6.09 -1.68 18.08
N LEU A 263 -5.80 -0.66 17.26
CA LEU A 263 -4.49 -0.48 16.62
C LEU A 263 -3.38 -0.31 17.67
N LEU A 264 -3.60 0.55 18.67
CA LEU A 264 -2.61 0.82 19.73
C LEU A 264 -2.31 -0.38 20.63
N ARG A 265 -3.12 -1.43 20.60
CA ARG A 265 -2.89 -2.70 21.32
C ARG A 265 -1.97 -3.67 20.56
N ARG A 266 -1.62 -3.35 19.32
CA ARG A 266 -0.74 -4.19 18.51
C ARG A 266 0.72 -3.98 18.91
N GLU A 267 1.57 -4.95 18.58
CA GLU A 267 3.00 -4.87 18.89
C GLU A 267 3.83 -4.39 17.68
N VAL A 268 3.33 -4.56 16.46
CA VAL A 268 4.00 -4.15 15.23
C VAL A 268 3.07 -3.32 14.37
N LEU A 269 3.48 -2.09 14.09
CA LEU A 269 2.77 -1.15 13.23
C LEU A 269 3.67 -0.68 12.08
N HIS A 270 3.02 -0.15 11.04
CA HIS A 270 3.65 0.58 9.95
C HIS A 270 3.05 1.99 9.87
N ALA A 271 3.87 2.98 9.55
CA ALA A 271 3.42 4.36 9.33
C ALA A 271 4.04 4.94 8.07
N ASP A 272 3.29 5.84 7.44
CA ASP A 272 3.69 6.61 6.26
C ASP A 272 2.90 7.92 6.23
N GLU A 273 3.30 8.91 5.43
CA GLU A 273 2.55 10.14 5.24
C GLU A 273 2.68 10.66 3.81
N THR A 274 1.67 11.41 3.37
CA THR A 274 1.67 12.06 2.06
C THR A 274 1.08 13.46 2.14
N THR A 275 1.46 14.34 1.23
CA THR A 275 0.95 15.71 1.19
C THR A 275 -0.53 15.76 0.81
N LEU A 276 -1.24 16.76 1.33
CA LEU A 276 -2.61 17.11 0.99
C LEU A 276 -2.74 18.63 0.96
N GLN A 277 -3.40 19.19 -0.05
CA GLN A 277 -3.76 20.59 -0.09
C GLN A 277 -5.13 20.80 0.57
N VAL A 278 -5.23 21.78 1.50
CA VAL A 278 -6.47 22.21 2.13
C VAL A 278 -6.63 23.70 1.91
N LEU A 279 -7.68 24.11 1.19
CA LEU A 279 -7.82 25.50 0.72
C LEU A 279 -8.09 26.50 1.85
N HIS A 280 -8.91 26.13 2.82
CA HIS A 280 -9.29 26.99 3.96
C HIS A 280 -8.68 26.49 5.27
N GLU A 281 -7.35 26.24 5.25
CA GLU A 281 -6.59 25.89 6.46
C GLU A 281 -6.40 27.15 7.31
N PRO A 282 -6.84 27.18 8.59
CA PRO A 282 -6.68 28.35 9.44
C PRO A 282 -5.23 28.77 9.59
N GLY A 283 -4.93 30.04 9.34
CA GLY A 283 -3.60 30.62 9.48
C GLY A 283 -2.59 30.22 8.39
N LYS A 284 -3.06 29.60 7.28
CA LYS A 284 -2.21 29.19 6.16
C LYS A 284 -2.71 29.71 4.82
N ALA A 285 -1.79 29.89 3.88
CA ALA A 285 -2.15 30.16 2.49
C ALA A 285 -2.76 28.90 1.82
N PRO A 286 -3.69 29.06 0.86
CA PRO A 286 -4.33 27.93 0.18
C PRO A 286 -3.36 26.93 -0.49
N GLN A 287 -2.16 27.39 -0.86
CA GLN A 287 -1.10 26.60 -1.50
C GLN A 287 -0.25 25.82 -0.49
N SER A 288 -0.44 26.04 0.82
CA SER A 288 0.34 25.38 1.86
C SER A 288 0.04 23.88 1.91
N GLU A 289 1.05 23.09 2.16
CA GLU A 289 0.92 21.66 2.34
C GLU A 289 0.39 21.33 3.74
N SER A 290 -0.62 20.52 3.78
CA SER A 290 -1.07 19.71 4.92
C SER A 290 -0.75 18.24 4.64
N TYR A 291 -1.01 17.33 5.57
CA TYR A 291 -0.60 15.95 5.43
C TYR A 291 -1.71 14.97 5.78
N MET A 292 -1.75 13.88 5.04
CA MET A 292 -2.48 12.67 5.39
C MET A 292 -1.46 11.65 5.91
N TRP A 293 -1.55 11.33 7.19
CA TRP A 293 -0.79 10.30 7.86
C TRP A 293 -1.52 8.97 7.75
N LEU A 294 -0.77 7.89 7.72
CA LEU A 294 -1.30 6.54 7.68
C LEU A 294 -0.61 5.70 8.76
N TYR A 295 -1.41 4.95 9.50
CA TYR A 295 -0.95 3.96 10.47
C TYR A 295 -1.68 2.65 10.21
N ARG A 296 -0.97 1.54 10.23
CA ARG A 296 -1.60 0.25 9.99
C ARG A 296 -0.93 -0.90 10.73
N THR A 297 -1.65 -1.99 10.88
CA THR A 297 -1.11 -3.27 11.38
C THR A 297 -0.12 -3.88 10.41
N SER A 298 0.79 -4.70 10.92
CA SER A 298 1.68 -5.54 10.13
C SER A 298 0.94 -6.74 9.51
N GLY A 299 1.67 -7.63 8.84
CA GLY A 299 1.15 -8.87 8.25
C GLY A 299 0.95 -10.02 9.23
N ASP A 300 1.22 -9.82 10.51
CA ASP A 300 1.15 -10.80 11.58
C ASP A 300 -0.26 -11.00 12.18
N THR A 301 -1.28 -10.36 11.60
CA THR A 301 -2.66 -10.39 12.12
C THR A 301 -3.67 -10.75 11.05
N ASN A 302 -4.71 -11.51 11.46
CA ASN A 302 -5.90 -11.80 10.66
C ASN A 302 -6.99 -10.72 10.77
N LYS A 303 -6.75 -9.66 11.53
CA LYS A 303 -7.64 -8.50 11.70
C LYS A 303 -6.88 -7.22 11.33
N PRO A 304 -6.60 -7.00 10.04
CA PRO A 304 -5.88 -5.83 9.59
C PRO A 304 -6.66 -4.56 9.87
N ILE A 305 -5.94 -3.52 10.27
CA ILE A 305 -6.45 -2.17 10.52
C ILE A 305 -5.60 -1.19 9.72
N VAL A 306 -6.25 -0.30 8.99
CA VAL A 306 -5.62 0.80 8.23
C VAL A 306 -6.30 2.09 8.62
N LEU A 307 -5.57 2.98 9.27
CA LEU A 307 -6.09 4.28 9.71
C LEU A 307 -5.36 5.42 9.01
N TYR A 308 -6.13 6.37 8.54
CA TYR A 308 -5.64 7.65 8.03
C TYR A 308 -5.96 8.73 9.05
N GLU A 309 -5.07 9.70 9.16
CA GLU A 309 -5.23 10.87 10.01
C GLU A 309 -4.84 12.13 9.24
N TYR A 310 -5.75 13.11 9.19
CA TYR A 310 -5.43 14.41 8.65
C TYR A 310 -4.71 15.27 9.69
N GLN A 311 -3.61 15.93 9.27
CA GLN A 311 -2.91 16.90 10.09
C GLN A 311 -2.46 18.11 9.26
N PRO A 312 -2.44 19.33 9.87
CA PRO A 312 -2.05 20.54 9.14
C PRO A 312 -0.55 20.60 8.82
N GLY A 313 0.27 19.64 9.23
CA GLY A 313 1.70 19.65 9.00
C GLY A 313 2.37 18.30 9.17
N ARG A 314 3.71 18.28 8.93
CA ARG A 314 4.55 17.09 8.99
C ARG A 314 5.38 16.99 10.28
N GLY A 315 5.05 17.76 11.33
CA GLY A 315 5.84 17.79 12.56
C GLY A 315 5.76 16.49 13.38
N ALA A 316 6.84 16.14 14.08
CA ALA A 316 6.96 14.95 14.94
C ALA A 316 5.85 14.84 16.01
N LYS A 317 5.30 15.97 16.45
CA LYS A 317 4.19 16.02 17.42
C LYS A 317 2.92 15.26 16.96
N HIS A 318 2.72 15.08 15.64
CA HIS A 318 1.54 14.41 15.12
C HIS A 318 1.62 12.90 15.31
N PRO A 319 2.66 12.18 14.85
CA PRO A 319 2.80 10.76 15.15
C PRO A 319 2.95 10.48 16.65
N GLU A 320 3.59 11.36 17.43
CA GLU A 320 3.67 11.24 18.88
C GLU A 320 2.27 11.26 19.54
N ALA A 321 1.41 12.20 19.12
CA ALA A 321 0.05 12.30 19.63
C ALA A 321 -0.83 11.11 19.23
N PHE A 322 -0.77 10.67 17.95
CA PHE A 322 -1.55 9.56 17.45
C PHE A 322 -1.16 8.23 18.10
N LEU A 323 0.14 8.00 18.29
CA LEU A 323 0.70 6.77 18.88
C LEU A 323 0.77 6.81 20.40
N LYS A 324 0.15 7.79 21.06
CA LYS A 324 0.16 7.88 22.52
C LYS A 324 -0.38 6.61 23.16
N GLY A 325 0.46 5.93 23.94
CA GLY A 325 0.13 4.66 24.60
C GLY A 325 0.51 3.42 23.81
N PHE A 326 0.93 3.54 22.55
CA PHE A 326 1.51 2.44 21.80
C PHE A 326 2.89 2.05 22.35
N LYS A 327 3.17 0.75 22.38
CA LYS A 327 4.46 0.16 22.77
C LYS A 327 4.79 -0.97 21.81
N GLY A 328 5.96 -0.91 21.21
CA GLY A 328 6.37 -1.94 20.23
C GLY A 328 7.19 -1.40 19.07
N TYR A 329 7.05 -2.01 17.93
CA TYR A 329 7.81 -1.71 16.72
C TYR A 329 7.00 -0.89 15.72
N LEU A 330 7.63 0.16 15.17
CA LEU A 330 7.02 1.01 14.16
C LEU A 330 7.88 1.04 12.89
N HIS A 331 7.40 0.45 11.81
CA HIS A 331 8.05 0.55 10.50
C HIS A 331 7.79 1.91 9.86
N THR A 332 8.85 2.57 9.36
CA THR A 332 8.78 3.87 8.68
C THR A 332 9.75 3.97 7.50
N ASP A 333 9.62 5.03 6.71
CA ASP A 333 10.46 5.32 5.54
C ASP A 333 11.82 5.97 5.86
N GLY A 334 12.06 6.36 7.10
CA GLY A 334 13.26 7.09 7.54
C GLY A 334 13.05 8.60 7.63
N TYR A 335 11.83 9.09 7.65
CA TYR A 335 11.54 10.48 7.97
C TYR A 335 11.91 10.81 9.42
N ALA A 336 12.68 11.90 9.61
CA ALA A 336 13.22 12.29 10.91
C ALA A 336 12.14 12.57 11.99
N GLY A 337 10.91 12.87 11.59
CA GLY A 337 9.78 13.06 12.51
C GLY A 337 9.42 11.84 13.35
N TYR A 338 9.82 10.63 12.91
CA TYR A 338 9.62 9.41 13.70
C TYR A 338 10.79 9.07 14.63
N HIS A 339 11.93 9.74 14.50
CA HIS A 339 13.13 9.41 15.29
C HIS A 339 13.09 9.87 16.75
N ASN A 340 12.18 10.79 17.09
CA ASN A 340 12.05 11.36 18.44
C ASN A 340 10.79 10.86 19.16
N LEU A 341 10.27 9.70 18.77
CA LEU A 341 9.16 9.04 19.47
C LEU A 341 9.61 8.53 20.85
N PRO A 342 8.67 8.30 21.79
CA PRO A 342 8.97 7.72 23.10
C PRO A 342 9.80 6.43 23.01
N GLU A 343 10.65 6.17 24.03
CA GLU A 343 11.56 5.01 24.06
C GLU A 343 10.84 3.65 23.98
N GLU A 344 9.57 3.60 24.36
CA GLU A 344 8.74 2.41 24.23
C GLU A 344 8.44 2.02 22.77
N ILE A 345 8.69 2.93 21.81
CA ILE A 345 8.48 2.71 20.38
C ILE A 345 9.83 2.50 19.71
N THR A 346 10.09 1.29 19.26
CA THR A 346 11.28 1.00 18.47
C THR A 346 11.00 1.22 16.98
N VAL A 347 11.62 2.26 16.40
CA VAL A 347 11.50 2.55 14.96
C VAL A 347 12.28 1.54 14.14
N VAL A 348 11.67 0.99 13.09
CA VAL A 348 12.26 0.04 12.15
C VAL A 348 12.34 0.68 10.76
N GLY A 349 13.55 0.82 10.22
CA GLY A 349 13.79 1.49 8.95
C GLY A 349 13.46 0.60 7.74
N CYS A 350 13.28 1.24 6.59
CA CYS A 350 12.89 0.60 5.33
C CYS A 350 14.10 0.38 4.41
N TRP A 351 14.49 -0.88 4.18
CA TRP A 351 15.56 -1.26 3.24
C TRP A 351 15.19 -1.00 1.78
N ALA A 352 13.90 -0.94 1.43
CA ALA A 352 13.47 -0.58 0.08
C ALA A 352 13.90 0.84 -0.29
N HIS A 353 13.85 1.79 0.66
CA HIS A 353 14.35 3.14 0.46
C HIS A 353 15.88 3.19 0.30
N ALA A 354 16.63 2.46 1.11
CA ALA A 354 18.08 2.35 0.94
C ALA A 354 18.42 1.76 -0.45
N ARG A 355 17.74 0.69 -0.85
CA ARG A 355 17.90 0.06 -2.15
C ARG A 355 17.61 1.03 -3.30
N ARG A 356 16.51 1.78 -3.22
CA ARG A 356 16.12 2.79 -4.25
C ARG A 356 17.21 3.81 -4.46
N LYS A 357 17.82 4.34 -3.39
CA LYS A 357 18.92 5.29 -3.50
C LYS A 357 20.15 4.72 -4.19
N PHE A 358 20.50 3.46 -3.97
CA PHE A 358 21.58 2.80 -4.71
C PHE A 358 21.19 2.53 -6.16
N ASP A 359 19.96 2.17 -6.46
CA ASP A 359 19.46 2.00 -7.83
C ASP A 359 19.51 3.34 -8.62
N GLU A 360 19.05 4.43 -8.03
CA GLU A 360 19.20 5.79 -8.59
C GLU A 360 20.68 6.14 -8.85
N ALA A 361 21.56 5.77 -7.93
CA ALA A 361 22.99 5.97 -8.11
C ALA A 361 23.54 5.15 -9.30
N VAL A 362 23.11 3.91 -9.48
CA VAL A 362 23.47 3.07 -10.64
C VAL A 362 22.93 3.67 -11.94
N ARG A 363 21.66 4.05 -11.99
CA ARG A 363 21.02 4.67 -13.17
C ARG A 363 21.66 6.01 -13.55
N SER A 364 22.24 6.71 -12.58
CA SER A 364 22.92 7.97 -12.82
C SER A 364 24.28 7.82 -13.51
N LEU A 365 24.85 6.62 -13.60
CA LEU A 365 26.13 6.35 -14.22
C LEU A 365 26.03 6.28 -15.75
N PRO A 366 27.09 6.66 -16.50
CA PRO A 366 27.13 6.48 -17.94
C PRO A 366 26.97 5.02 -18.34
N LYS A 367 26.38 4.77 -19.53
CA LYS A 367 26.23 3.42 -20.08
C LYS A 367 27.55 2.65 -20.04
N GLY A 368 27.57 1.44 -19.53
CA GLY A 368 28.75 0.57 -19.40
C GLY A 368 29.64 0.82 -18.16
N LYS A 369 29.39 1.87 -17.36
CA LYS A 369 30.16 2.16 -16.13
C LYS A 369 29.49 1.64 -14.84
N ALA A 370 28.32 1.05 -14.95
CA ALA A 370 27.59 0.53 -13.79
C ALA A 370 28.25 -0.73 -13.20
N LYS A 371 28.73 -1.66 -14.04
CA LYS A 371 29.32 -2.93 -13.60
C LYS A 371 30.59 -2.67 -12.79
N GLY A 372 30.66 -3.23 -11.57
CA GLY A 372 31.79 -3.07 -10.65
C GLY A 372 31.84 -1.74 -9.90
N SER A 373 30.90 -0.81 -10.14
CA SER A 373 30.85 0.46 -9.40
C SER A 373 30.42 0.26 -7.95
N SER A 374 30.82 1.20 -7.06
CA SER A 374 30.33 1.20 -5.66
C SER A 374 28.81 1.29 -5.57
N ALA A 375 28.13 1.99 -6.49
CA ALA A 375 26.67 2.04 -6.54
C ALA A 375 26.07 0.66 -6.82
N SER A 376 26.62 -0.06 -7.82
CA SER A 376 26.18 -1.44 -8.13
C SER A 376 26.45 -2.41 -6.98
N GLN A 377 27.57 -2.25 -6.28
CA GLN A 377 27.92 -3.07 -5.12
C GLN A 377 26.94 -2.83 -3.96
N GLY A 378 26.58 -1.58 -3.66
CA GLY A 378 25.58 -1.26 -2.65
C GLY A 378 24.19 -1.81 -3.00
N LEU A 379 23.81 -1.72 -4.29
CA LEU A 379 22.56 -2.32 -4.77
C LEU A 379 22.55 -3.84 -4.64
N THR A 380 23.67 -4.50 -4.94
CA THR A 380 23.83 -5.97 -4.78
C THR A 380 23.65 -6.39 -3.31
N TYR A 381 24.24 -5.65 -2.37
CA TYR A 381 24.04 -5.91 -0.94
C TYR A 381 22.56 -5.79 -0.53
N CYS A 382 21.88 -4.73 -0.96
CA CYS A 382 20.45 -4.61 -0.67
C CYS A 382 19.66 -5.77 -1.27
N ASN A 383 19.90 -6.13 -2.53
CA ASN A 383 19.22 -7.25 -3.20
C ASN A 383 19.46 -8.59 -2.47
N LEU A 384 20.67 -8.78 -1.92
CA LEU A 384 20.99 -9.98 -1.14
C LEU A 384 20.10 -10.08 0.11
N LEU A 385 19.90 -8.99 0.86
CA LEU A 385 19.02 -8.98 2.02
C LEU A 385 17.57 -9.33 1.64
N PHE A 386 17.05 -8.77 0.54
CA PHE A 386 15.70 -9.10 0.07
C PHE A 386 15.57 -10.57 -0.35
N ARG A 387 16.60 -11.15 -0.97
CA ARG A 387 16.62 -12.57 -1.33
C ARG A 387 16.58 -13.46 -0.08
N MET A 388 17.40 -13.15 0.91
CA MET A 388 17.42 -13.87 2.19
C MET A 388 16.05 -13.86 2.86
N GLU A 389 15.38 -12.71 2.89
CA GLU A 389 14.03 -12.60 3.45
C GLU A 389 13.00 -13.43 2.68
N GLN A 390 13.13 -13.51 1.36
CA GLN A 390 12.27 -14.32 0.51
C GLN A 390 12.45 -15.83 0.77
N GLU A 391 13.70 -16.27 0.99
CA GLU A 391 14.03 -17.67 1.29
C GLU A 391 13.48 -18.15 2.65
N ILE A 392 13.23 -17.23 3.58
CA ILE A 392 12.69 -17.54 4.91
C ILE A 392 11.22 -17.09 5.10
N ALA A 393 10.55 -16.64 4.02
CA ALA A 393 9.21 -16.06 4.11
C ALA A 393 8.15 -17.00 4.70
N ASP A 394 8.26 -18.31 4.42
CA ASP A 394 7.32 -19.34 4.87
C ASP A 394 7.64 -19.89 6.27
N LYS A 395 8.72 -19.42 6.91
CA LYS A 395 9.13 -19.86 8.25
C LYS A 395 8.36 -19.11 9.34
N THR A 396 8.31 -19.70 10.54
CA THR A 396 7.74 -19.05 11.73
C THR A 396 8.54 -17.80 12.12
N ALA A 397 7.97 -16.95 12.96
CA ALA A 397 8.66 -15.75 13.44
C ALA A 397 9.96 -16.10 14.19
N GLU A 398 9.95 -17.16 15.01
CA GLU A 398 11.10 -17.66 15.76
C GLU A 398 12.20 -18.15 14.82
N GLU A 399 11.84 -18.97 13.83
CA GLU A 399 12.78 -19.49 12.83
C GLU A 399 13.35 -18.35 11.97
N ARG A 400 12.54 -17.37 11.58
CA ARG A 400 13.00 -16.19 10.84
C ARG A 400 13.98 -15.37 11.65
N TYR A 401 13.73 -15.19 12.96
CA TYR A 401 14.65 -14.50 13.86
C TYR A 401 16.02 -15.20 13.91
N GLU A 402 16.05 -16.53 14.12
CA GLU A 402 17.29 -17.31 14.18
C GLU A 402 18.06 -17.27 12.85
N GLU A 403 17.37 -17.44 11.72
CA GLU A 403 18.01 -17.41 10.40
C GLU A 403 18.57 -16.02 10.07
N ARG A 404 17.89 -14.94 10.46
CA ARG A 404 18.39 -13.58 10.30
C ARG A 404 19.68 -13.35 11.09
N LEU A 405 19.74 -13.81 12.32
CA LEU A 405 20.97 -13.69 13.14
C LEU A 405 22.12 -14.50 12.54
N LYS A 406 21.84 -15.63 11.95
CA LYS A 406 22.83 -16.52 11.35
C LYS A 406 23.33 -16.03 9.98
N GLN A 407 22.43 -15.57 9.12
CA GLN A 407 22.73 -15.26 7.72
C GLN A 407 22.79 -13.76 7.44
N ALA A 408 21.76 -13.00 7.86
CA ALA A 408 21.64 -11.59 7.53
C ALA A 408 22.56 -10.69 8.38
N LYS A 409 22.77 -11.00 9.66
CA LYS A 409 23.64 -10.21 10.52
C LYS A 409 25.08 -10.11 10.01
N PRO A 410 25.78 -11.17 9.60
CA PRO A 410 27.13 -11.06 9.01
C PRO A 410 27.14 -10.21 7.72
N VAL A 411 26.09 -10.28 6.90
CA VAL A 411 25.95 -9.46 5.70
C VAL A 411 25.79 -7.99 6.07
N LEU A 412 25.00 -7.67 7.07
CA LEU A 412 24.87 -6.29 7.57
C LEU A 412 26.20 -5.74 8.09
N ASP A 413 26.94 -6.52 8.86
CA ASP A 413 28.26 -6.13 9.36
C ASP A 413 29.22 -5.83 8.18
N ALA A 414 29.18 -6.65 7.13
CA ALA A 414 29.94 -6.43 5.90
C ALA A 414 29.48 -5.17 5.13
N ILE A 415 28.18 -4.94 5.02
CA ILE A 415 27.60 -3.72 4.42
C ILE A 415 28.08 -2.46 5.14
N PHE A 416 28.04 -2.48 6.47
CA PHE A 416 28.45 -1.32 7.28
C PHE A 416 29.93 -1.01 7.15
N ALA A 417 30.78 -2.06 7.22
CA ALA A 417 32.22 -1.92 7.00
C ALA A 417 32.52 -1.38 5.59
N TRP A 418 31.86 -1.93 4.57
CA TRP A 418 31.97 -1.48 3.19
C TRP A 418 31.54 -0.01 3.05
N ALA A 419 30.36 0.37 3.56
CA ALA A 419 29.85 1.74 3.46
C ALA A 419 30.79 2.76 4.13
N ASN A 420 31.44 2.39 5.23
CA ASN A 420 32.39 3.26 5.93
C ASN A 420 33.72 3.37 5.20
N SER A 421 34.12 2.36 4.42
CA SER A 421 35.32 2.40 3.59
C SER A 421 35.15 3.21 2.31
N ARG A 422 33.92 3.61 1.94
CA ARG A 422 33.64 4.35 0.69
C ARG A 422 33.58 5.85 0.92
N THR A 423 34.16 6.59 0.01
CA THR A 423 34.12 8.05 -0.04
C THR A 423 33.44 8.48 -1.34
N ALA A 424 32.45 9.34 -1.24
CA ALA A 424 31.74 9.91 -2.38
C ALA A 424 31.43 11.39 -2.14
N ALA A 425 31.29 12.18 -3.20
CA ALA A 425 30.87 13.58 -3.06
C ALA A 425 29.45 13.63 -2.42
N PRO A 426 29.23 14.39 -1.33
CA PRO A 426 27.97 14.34 -0.56
C PRO A 426 26.71 14.62 -1.39
N LYS A 427 26.81 15.43 -2.46
CA LYS A 427 25.70 15.79 -3.35
C LYS A 427 25.54 14.84 -4.55
N SER A 428 26.45 13.89 -4.76
CA SER A 428 26.32 12.87 -5.78
C SER A 428 25.23 11.85 -5.42
N ALA A 429 24.71 11.13 -6.39
CA ALA A 429 23.72 10.09 -6.14
C ALA A 429 24.26 8.99 -5.20
N LEU A 430 25.52 8.55 -5.41
CA LEU A 430 26.19 7.61 -4.52
C LEU A 430 26.41 8.21 -3.12
N GLY A 431 26.81 9.48 -3.01
CA GLY A 431 26.99 10.16 -1.73
C GLY A 431 25.68 10.24 -0.94
N LYS A 432 24.57 10.57 -1.60
CA LYS A 432 23.23 10.56 -0.99
C LYS A 432 22.83 9.15 -0.51
N ALA A 433 23.12 8.10 -1.29
CA ALA A 433 22.82 6.71 -0.92
C ALA A 433 23.64 6.27 0.31
N LEU A 434 24.94 6.56 0.34
CA LEU A 434 25.82 6.23 1.46
C LEU A 434 25.45 7.02 2.73
N ASN A 435 25.14 8.30 2.61
CA ASN A 435 24.71 9.12 3.76
C ASN A 435 23.39 8.58 4.34
N TYR A 436 22.40 8.33 3.48
CA TYR A 436 21.13 7.73 3.93
C TYR A 436 21.37 6.40 4.67
N LEU A 437 22.18 5.51 4.09
CA LEU A 437 22.47 4.21 4.71
C LEU A 437 23.09 4.37 6.10
N LYS A 438 24.06 5.31 6.26
CA LYS A 438 24.75 5.56 7.53
C LYS A 438 23.84 6.23 8.57
N GLU A 439 23.06 7.23 8.17
CA GLU A 439 22.12 7.94 9.05
C GLU A 439 20.97 7.03 9.51
N GLN A 440 20.49 6.19 8.61
CA GLN A 440 19.38 5.26 8.92
C GLN A 440 19.85 3.92 9.51
N TRP A 441 21.15 3.68 9.63
CA TRP A 441 21.70 2.40 10.09
C TRP A 441 21.12 1.89 11.41
N PRO A 442 20.97 2.73 12.46
CA PRO A 442 20.38 2.30 13.73
C PRO A 442 18.95 1.77 13.61
N TYR A 443 18.19 2.29 12.64
CA TYR A 443 16.80 1.91 12.38
C TYR A 443 16.72 0.72 11.42
N LEU A 444 17.56 0.69 10.38
CA LEU A 444 17.63 -0.37 9.39
C LEU A 444 18.01 -1.74 9.98
N THR A 445 18.78 -1.77 11.06
CA THR A 445 19.17 -3.01 11.74
C THR A 445 18.11 -3.53 12.70
N ASN A 446 17.13 -2.73 13.07
CA ASN A 446 16.12 -3.09 14.07
C ASN A 446 15.20 -4.25 13.61
N TYR A 447 15.09 -4.53 12.30
CA TYR A 447 14.31 -5.68 11.82
C TYR A 447 14.87 -7.04 12.29
N LEU A 448 16.12 -7.06 12.75
CA LEU A 448 16.73 -8.25 13.37
C LEU A 448 16.19 -8.53 14.77
N LYS A 449 15.50 -7.61 15.43
CA LYS A 449 15.07 -7.76 16.83
C LYS A 449 13.89 -8.70 17.02
N ASP A 450 13.10 -8.93 15.97
CA ASP A 450 11.92 -9.78 16.01
C ASP A 450 11.65 -10.37 14.63
N GLY A 451 11.34 -11.66 14.55
CA GLY A 451 11.07 -12.36 13.28
C GLY A 451 9.77 -11.93 12.60
N ARG A 452 8.86 -11.26 13.30
CA ARG A 452 7.61 -10.69 12.72
C ARG A 452 7.86 -9.43 11.91
N LEU A 453 8.98 -8.73 12.15
CA LEU A 453 9.30 -7.48 11.49
C LEU A 453 9.57 -7.70 9.99
N GLU A 454 9.17 -6.75 9.17
CA GLU A 454 9.39 -6.78 7.73
C GLU A 454 10.68 -6.01 7.37
N LEU A 455 11.34 -6.40 6.28
CA LEU A 455 12.54 -5.70 5.80
C LEU A 455 12.22 -4.31 5.22
N SER A 456 10.95 -4.07 4.83
CA SER A 456 10.51 -2.85 4.18
C SER A 456 9.19 -2.32 4.74
N ASN A 457 8.95 -1.02 4.50
CA ASN A 457 7.68 -0.36 4.81
C ASN A 457 6.67 -0.42 3.65
N ASN A 458 6.85 -1.31 2.68
CA ASN A 458 6.02 -1.41 1.48
C ASN A 458 4.53 -1.64 1.79
N ARG A 459 4.22 -2.21 2.95
CA ARG A 459 2.85 -2.41 3.40
C ARG A 459 2.12 -1.09 3.63
N ALA A 460 2.76 -0.13 4.32
CA ALA A 460 2.21 1.22 4.47
C ALA A 460 2.15 1.96 3.12
N GLU A 461 3.20 1.84 2.29
CA GLU A 461 3.24 2.45 0.96
C GLU A 461 2.09 1.95 0.06
N ARG A 462 1.76 0.65 0.11
CA ARG A 462 0.60 0.11 -0.62
C ARG A 462 -0.73 0.66 -0.09
N SER A 463 -0.86 0.80 1.22
CA SER A 463 -2.10 1.30 1.83
C SER A 463 -2.31 2.80 1.64
N ILE A 464 -1.26 3.60 1.48
CA ILE A 464 -1.42 5.04 1.22
C ILE A 464 -1.73 5.35 -0.25
N LYS A 465 -1.43 4.41 -1.17
CA LYS A 465 -1.67 4.58 -2.63
C LYS A 465 -3.09 4.97 -3.02
N PRO A 466 -4.15 4.34 -2.50
CA PRO A 466 -5.53 4.73 -2.85
C PRO A 466 -5.77 6.21 -2.61
N PHE A 467 -5.36 6.74 -1.46
CA PHE A 467 -5.47 8.18 -1.19
C PHE A 467 -4.65 9.03 -2.17
N VAL A 468 -3.41 8.62 -2.48
CA VAL A 468 -2.53 9.35 -3.42
C VAL A 468 -3.13 9.39 -4.83
N ILE A 469 -3.76 8.30 -5.28
CA ILE A 469 -4.44 8.23 -6.59
C ILE A 469 -5.68 9.13 -6.57
N ASP A 470 -6.53 9.01 -5.58
CA ASP A 470 -7.77 9.75 -5.47
C ASP A 470 -7.54 11.25 -5.27
N ARG A 471 -6.47 11.63 -4.56
CA ARG A 471 -6.05 13.03 -4.45
C ARG A 471 -5.86 13.69 -5.82
N LYS A 472 -5.40 12.96 -6.84
CA LYS A 472 -5.27 13.49 -8.21
C LYS A 472 -6.62 13.75 -8.86
N ASN A 473 -7.66 13.02 -8.46
CA ASN A 473 -9.02 13.23 -8.94
C ASN A 473 -9.72 14.38 -8.20
N PHE A 474 -9.49 14.50 -6.89
CA PHE A 474 -10.14 15.52 -6.04
C PHE A 474 -9.38 16.83 -6.01
N LEU A 475 -8.07 16.82 -6.29
CA LEU A 475 -7.10 17.91 -6.28
C LEU A 475 -6.82 18.46 -4.87
N PHE A 476 -7.84 18.77 -4.08
CA PHE A 476 -7.73 19.36 -2.75
C PHE A 476 -8.91 18.98 -1.85
N ALA A 477 -8.77 19.21 -0.55
CA ALA A 477 -9.88 19.33 0.39
C ALA A 477 -10.24 20.79 0.58
N ASN A 478 -11.54 21.10 0.67
CA ASN A 478 -11.96 22.49 0.84
C ASN A 478 -11.66 23.02 2.26
N THR A 479 -11.90 22.19 3.28
CA THR A 479 -11.75 22.55 4.70
C THR A 479 -11.06 21.46 5.49
N PRO A 480 -10.48 21.79 6.67
CA PRO A 480 -9.95 20.80 7.61
C PRO A 480 -10.98 19.72 8.02
N LYS A 481 -12.25 20.12 8.25
CA LYS A 481 -13.33 19.19 8.56
C LYS A 481 -13.55 18.19 7.41
N GLY A 482 -13.50 18.65 6.16
CA GLY A 482 -13.60 17.78 4.98
C GLY A 482 -12.40 16.83 4.83
N ALA A 483 -11.19 17.29 5.16
CA ALA A 483 -9.98 16.47 5.15
C ALA A 483 -10.02 15.40 6.25
N ALA A 484 -10.42 15.76 7.48
CA ALA A 484 -10.60 14.82 8.59
C ALA A 484 -11.69 13.78 8.29
N GLY A 485 -12.85 14.21 7.75
CA GLY A 485 -13.89 13.28 7.31
C GLY A 485 -13.41 12.32 6.23
N SER A 486 -12.58 12.80 5.29
CA SER A 486 -11.95 11.92 4.28
C SER A 486 -10.99 10.91 4.90
N ALA A 487 -10.23 11.28 5.94
CA ALA A 487 -9.36 10.36 6.66
C ALA A 487 -10.17 9.21 7.31
N VAL A 488 -11.26 9.53 8.00
CA VAL A 488 -12.17 8.53 8.58
C VAL A 488 -12.74 7.62 7.49
N MET A 489 -13.20 8.17 6.36
CA MET A 489 -13.76 7.41 5.24
C MET A 489 -12.74 6.44 4.63
N PHE A 490 -11.53 6.91 4.30
CA PHE A 490 -10.47 6.05 3.79
C PHE A 490 -10.11 4.95 4.79
N SER A 491 -10.08 5.26 6.09
CA SER A 491 -9.80 4.29 7.15
C SER A 491 -10.81 3.14 7.17
N LEU A 492 -12.09 3.47 7.19
CA LEU A 492 -13.17 2.46 7.20
C LEU A 492 -13.12 1.62 5.92
N ILE A 493 -13.03 2.25 4.76
CA ILE A 493 -13.03 1.58 3.46
C ILE A 493 -11.81 0.67 3.31
N GLN A 494 -10.60 1.17 3.59
CA GLN A 494 -9.39 0.36 3.44
C GLN A 494 -9.35 -0.78 4.46
N THR A 495 -9.75 -0.54 5.71
CA THR A 495 -9.86 -1.60 6.71
C THR A 495 -10.90 -2.64 6.30
N THR A 496 -12.04 -2.23 5.76
CA THR A 496 -13.10 -3.11 5.25
C THR A 496 -12.56 -4.03 4.14
N MET A 497 -11.90 -3.47 3.14
CA MET A 497 -11.32 -4.23 2.02
C MET A 497 -10.21 -5.19 2.47
N GLU A 498 -9.32 -4.76 3.36
CA GLU A 498 -8.26 -5.61 3.93
C GLU A 498 -8.82 -6.79 4.77
N ASN A 499 -10.03 -6.64 5.32
CA ASN A 499 -10.75 -7.72 6.00
C ASN A 499 -11.63 -8.56 5.05
N GLY A 500 -11.54 -8.37 3.72
CA GLY A 500 -12.26 -9.17 2.73
C GLY A 500 -13.75 -8.85 2.61
N LEU A 501 -14.19 -7.67 3.01
CA LEU A 501 -15.57 -7.22 2.94
C LEU A 501 -15.80 -6.29 1.74
N ASP A 502 -17.00 -6.29 1.19
CA ASP A 502 -17.44 -5.30 0.20
C ASP A 502 -17.72 -3.95 0.89
N PRO A 503 -17.05 -2.84 0.51
CA PRO A 503 -17.22 -1.55 1.18
C PRO A 503 -18.65 -0.99 1.13
N TYR A 504 -19.37 -1.16 0.02
CA TYR A 504 -20.74 -0.69 -0.11
C TYR A 504 -21.67 -1.43 0.84
N ARG A 505 -21.58 -2.76 0.87
CA ARG A 505 -22.39 -3.61 1.75
C ARG A 505 -22.09 -3.33 3.22
N TYR A 506 -20.81 -3.23 3.57
CA TYR A 506 -20.42 -2.93 4.94
C TYR A 506 -20.89 -1.55 5.40
N LEU A 507 -20.70 -0.50 4.62
CA LEU A 507 -21.15 0.86 4.98
C LEU A 507 -22.67 0.94 5.10
N THR A 508 -23.40 0.26 4.22
CA THR A 508 -24.86 0.20 4.28
C THR A 508 -25.30 -0.49 5.57
N TRP A 509 -24.77 -1.67 5.86
CA TRP A 509 -25.06 -2.42 7.07
C TRP A 509 -24.71 -1.63 8.33
N LEU A 510 -23.52 -1.02 8.35
CA LEU A 510 -23.06 -0.20 9.47
C LEU A 510 -24.03 0.92 9.78
N MET A 511 -24.42 1.72 8.76
CA MET A 511 -25.34 2.85 8.97
C MET A 511 -26.75 2.39 9.38
N HIS A 512 -27.26 1.30 8.83
CA HIS A 512 -28.53 0.72 9.29
C HIS A 512 -28.47 0.30 10.76
N THR A 513 -27.46 -0.46 11.13
CA THR A 513 -27.32 -0.98 12.51
C THR A 513 -27.07 0.15 13.50
N ALA A 514 -26.14 1.05 13.17
CA ALA A 514 -25.76 2.16 14.02
C ALA A 514 -26.87 3.20 14.24
N ASN A 515 -27.80 3.36 13.27
CA ASN A 515 -28.93 4.28 13.38
C ASN A 515 -29.92 3.90 14.52
N HIS A 516 -29.95 2.64 14.88
CA HIS A 516 -30.82 2.08 15.91
C HIS A 516 -30.09 1.67 17.19
N ALA A 517 -28.78 1.92 17.27
CA ALA A 517 -27.92 1.49 18.35
C ALA A 517 -27.42 2.67 19.21
N ASP A 518 -27.04 2.38 20.44
CA ASP A 518 -26.34 3.34 21.32
C ASP A 518 -24.82 3.26 21.07
N LEU A 519 -24.31 4.21 20.30
CA LEU A 519 -22.88 4.29 19.96
C LEU A 519 -22.00 4.82 21.10
N THR A 520 -22.57 5.14 22.27
CA THR A 520 -21.79 5.42 23.50
C THR A 520 -21.38 4.13 24.20
N ASP A 521 -22.07 3.02 23.93
CA ASP A 521 -21.70 1.70 24.43
C ASP A 521 -20.55 1.10 23.59
N THR A 522 -19.41 0.90 24.25
CA THR A 522 -18.21 0.31 23.65
C THR A 522 -18.45 -1.09 23.08
N GLN A 523 -19.32 -1.91 23.70
CA GLN A 523 -19.62 -3.27 23.19
C GLN A 523 -20.38 -3.20 21.88
N VAL A 524 -21.32 -2.26 21.78
CA VAL A 524 -22.06 -1.99 20.54
C VAL A 524 -21.11 -1.56 19.45
N VAL A 525 -20.22 -0.59 19.71
CA VAL A 525 -19.25 -0.13 18.71
C VAL A 525 -18.28 -1.24 18.31
N GLN A 526 -17.85 -2.08 19.26
CA GLN A 526 -17.03 -3.26 18.96
C GLN A 526 -17.71 -4.25 18.01
N SER A 527 -19.02 -4.46 18.15
CA SER A 527 -19.76 -5.34 17.25
C SER A 527 -19.82 -4.82 15.80
N LEU A 528 -19.64 -3.51 15.60
CA LEU A 528 -19.67 -2.85 14.31
C LEU A 528 -18.31 -2.86 13.58
N LEU A 529 -17.23 -3.32 14.22
CA LEU A 529 -15.91 -3.37 13.61
C LEU A 529 -15.89 -4.31 12.38
N PRO A 530 -15.12 -4.01 11.32
CA PRO A 530 -15.13 -4.80 10.07
C PRO A 530 -14.95 -6.30 10.26
N TRP A 531 -14.06 -6.73 11.14
CA TRP A 531 -13.82 -8.16 11.42
C TRP A 531 -14.87 -8.85 12.28
N ASN A 532 -15.87 -8.11 12.76
CA ASN A 532 -17.04 -8.62 13.48
C ASN A 532 -18.33 -8.52 12.64
N ALA A 533 -18.21 -8.07 11.40
CA ALA A 533 -19.33 -7.93 10.47
C ALA A 533 -19.95 -9.30 10.12
N PRO A 534 -21.24 -9.36 9.78
CA PRO A 534 -21.92 -10.60 9.37
C PRO A 534 -21.26 -11.29 8.18
N ALA A 535 -21.30 -12.63 8.15
CA ALA A 535 -20.62 -13.45 7.14
C ALA A 535 -21.06 -13.17 5.69
N GLU A 536 -22.30 -12.76 5.50
CA GLU A 536 -22.87 -12.41 4.19
C GLU A 536 -22.26 -11.14 3.55
N LEU A 537 -21.53 -10.33 4.30
CA LEU A 537 -20.90 -9.11 3.80
C LEU A 537 -19.48 -9.35 3.22
N TYR A 538 -18.92 -10.55 3.45
CA TYR A 538 -17.63 -10.91 2.90
C TYR A 538 -17.70 -11.10 1.37
N THR A 539 -16.69 -10.65 0.67
CA THR A 539 -16.49 -10.96 -0.74
C THR A 539 -16.04 -12.42 -0.85
N LYS A 540 -16.79 -13.23 -1.59
CA LYS A 540 -16.46 -14.65 -1.80
C LYS A 540 -15.24 -14.81 -2.73
#